data_14ea3e6b08acf6db8b0c10687108a0bd
#
_entry.id   14ea3e6b08acf6db8b0c10687108a0bd
#
_cell.length_a   1.000
_cell.length_b   1.000
_cell.length_c   1.000
_cell.angle_alpha   90.00
_cell.angle_beta   90.00
_cell.angle_gamma   90.00
#
_symmetry.space_group_name_H-M   'P 1'
#
loop_
_entity.id
_entity.type
_entity.pdbx_description
1 polymer ?
#
loop_
_entity_poly.entity_id
_entity_poly.type
_entity_poly.pdbx_seq_one_letter_code
_entity_poly.pdbx_strand_id
1 'polypeptide(L)'
;KVISGDNAPRYAPVKAVPKEEYLLVDGYNIIFAWESLKELAAVNIDGARGKLLDILCNYQGIKKCNLIVVFDAYRVKGHQTEMLDHHNIHVVYTKEAETADAYIEKFAHENGRKYHVTVATSDGLEQIIITGQGCHLLSAREFEREVEAANQTLRETIDGMREKSSNHILGDALKQLTDEKIQL
;
A
#
# COMPACT_ATOMS: atom_id res chain seq x y z
N LYS A 1 12.69 -4.56 -64.37
CA LYS A 1 13.56 -4.77 -63.17
C LYS A 1 12.90 -4.07 -62.00
N VAL A 2 12.25 -4.88 -61.18
CA VAL A 2 11.60 -4.45 -59.93
C VAL A 2 12.67 -4.54 -58.85
N ILE A 3 12.98 -3.44 -58.17
CA ILE A 3 13.84 -3.40 -56.98
C ILE A 3 12.92 -3.38 -55.78
N SER A 4 12.72 -4.53 -55.16
CA SER A 4 12.18 -4.65 -53.79
C SER A 4 13.28 -4.26 -52.81
N GLY A 5 13.04 -3.22 -52.04
CA GLY A 5 13.91 -2.80 -50.98
C GLY A 5 13.10 -2.50 -49.71
N ASP A 6 12.57 -3.56 -49.08
CA ASP A 6 11.99 -3.47 -47.75
C ASP A 6 13.10 -3.63 -46.71
N ASN A 7 13.69 -2.50 -46.31
CA ASN A 7 14.62 -2.44 -45.18
C ASN A 7 14.19 -1.29 -44.25
N ALA A 8 12.99 -1.42 -43.64
CA ALA A 8 12.62 -0.62 -42.53
C ALA A 8 13.31 -1.19 -41.28
N PRO A 9 14.03 -0.39 -40.47
CA PRO A 9 14.63 -0.86 -39.25
C PRO A 9 13.51 -1.29 -38.28
N ARG A 10 13.47 -2.57 -37.94
CA ARG A 10 12.58 -3.10 -36.90
C ARG A 10 13.12 -2.58 -35.56
N TYR A 11 12.53 -1.51 -35.07
CA TYR A 11 12.73 -1.08 -33.67
C TYR A 11 12.17 -2.18 -32.77
N ALA A 12 13.05 -2.91 -32.10
CA ALA A 12 12.64 -3.79 -31.02
C ALA A 12 11.99 -2.92 -29.91
N PRO A 13 10.83 -3.33 -29.37
CA PRO A 13 10.21 -2.57 -28.29
C PRO A 13 11.19 -2.50 -27.11
N VAL A 14 11.59 -1.31 -26.76
CA VAL A 14 12.39 -1.05 -25.56
C VAL A 14 11.53 -1.54 -24.39
N LYS A 15 11.99 -2.57 -23.66
CA LYS A 15 11.32 -3.04 -22.43
C LYS A 15 11.29 -1.85 -21.48
N ALA A 16 10.11 -1.31 -21.23
CA ALA A 16 9.94 -0.26 -20.26
C ALA A 16 10.42 -0.78 -18.88
N VAL A 17 11.36 -0.06 -18.27
CA VAL A 17 11.81 -0.36 -16.90
C VAL A 17 10.61 -0.17 -15.99
N PRO A 18 10.24 -1.16 -15.15
CA PRO A 18 9.15 -0.99 -14.22
C PRO A 18 9.41 0.24 -13.34
N LYS A 19 8.45 1.15 -13.30
CA LYS A 19 8.54 2.31 -12.41
C LYS A 19 8.26 1.85 -10.98
N GLU A 20 8.98 2.41 -10.02
CA GLU A 20 8.68 2.21 -8.60
C GLU A 20 7.28 2.73 -8.27
N GLU A 21 6.57 2.00 -7.41
CA GLU A 21 5.21 2.31 -6.99
C GLU A 21 5.23 3.04 -5.65
N TYR A 22 4.57 4.19 -5.61
CA TYR A 22 4.35 4.99 -4.42
C TYR A 22 2.86 5.08 -4.12
N LEU A 23 2.50 4.85 -2.87
CA LEU A 23 1.16 5.08 -2.34
C LEU A 23 1.24 6.15 -1.25
N LEU A 24 0.64 7.31 -1.52
CA LEU A 24 0.46 8.36 -0.52
C LEU A 24 -0.95 8.25 0.06
N VAL A 25 -1.04 8.37 1.37
CA VAL A 25 -2.30 8.25 2.10
C VAL A 25 -2.49 9.51 2.93
N ASP A 26 -3.58 10.25 2.68
CA ASP A 26 -4.03 11.28 3.59
C ASP A 26 -4.59 10.63 4.86
N GLY A 27 -3.81 10.65 5.93
CA GLY A 27 -4.09 9.88 7.14
C GLY A 27 -5.39 10.27 7.82
N TYR A 28 -5.65 11.57 8.02
CA TYR A 28 -6.91 11.99 8.67
C TYR A 28 -8.11 11.83 7.76
N ASN A 29 -7.95 12.05 6.47
CA ASN A 29 -9.02 11.86 5.51
C ASN A 29 -9.50 10.39 5.51
N ILE A 30 -8.55 9.44 5.52
CA ILE A 30 -8.87 8.01 5.64
C ILE A 30 -9.46 7.66 7.00
N ILE A 31 -8.92 8.18 8.11
CA ILE A 31 -9.47 7.93 9.46
C ILE A 31 -10.93 8.33 9.54
N PHE A 32 -11.29 9.50 9.01
CA PHE A 32 -12.67 9.98 9.06
C PHE A 32 -13.59 9.39 8.00
N ALA A 33 -13.04 8.78 6.95
CA ALA A 33 -13.81 8.09 5.93
C ALA A 33 -14.16 6.63 6.29
N TRP A 34 -13.27 5.92 7.01
CA TRP A 34 -13.50 4.54 7.42
C TRP A 34 -14.23 4.48 8.75
N GLU A 35 -15.42 3.88 8.76
CA GLU A 35 -16.33 3.94 9.92
C GLU A 35 -15.66 3.43 11.21
N SER A 36 -14.94 2.31 11.15
CA SER A 36 -14.26 1.73 12.32
C SER A 36 -13.16 2.62 12.91
N LEU A 37 -12.48 3.41 12.07
CA LEU A 37 -11.46 4.37 12.51
C LEU A 37 -12.10 5.67 12.99
N LYS A 38 -13.15 6.11 12.34
CA LYS A 38 -13.92 7.31 12.72
C LYS A 38 -14.55 7.16 14.11
N GLU A 39 -15.16 6.02 14.41
CA GLU A 39 -15.69 5.72 15.74
C GLU A 39 -14.58 5.75 16.81
N LEU A 40 -13.43 5.16 16.50
CA LEU A 40 -12.29 5.18 17.40
C LEU A 40 -11.73 6.60 17.58
N ALA A 41 -11.67 7.39 16.51
CA ALA A 41 -11.17 8.77 16.54
C ALA A 41 -12.04 9.69 17.39
N ALA A 42 -13.32 9.44 17.48
CA ALA A 42 -14.25 10.18 18.35
C ALA A 42 -13.90 10.05 19.83
N VAL A 43 -13.30 8.93 20.23
CA VAL A 43 -12.87 8.66 21.62
C VAL A 43 -11.38 8.91 21.80
N ASN A 44 -10.56 8.48 20.85
CA ASN A 44 -9.10 8.55 20.91
C ASN A 44 -8.48 8.67 19.52
N ILE A 45 -8.15 9.89 19.13
CA ILE A 45 -7.55 10.15 17.81
C ILE A 45 -6.16 9.52 17.66
N ASP A 46 -5.37 9.47 18.74
CA ASP A 46 -4.04 8.86 18.72
C ASP A 46 -4.14 7.33 18.53
N GLY A 47 -5.15 6.72 19.18
CA GLY A 47 -5.47 5.32 18.97
C GLY A 47 -5.91 5.03 17.54
N ALA A 48 -6.70 5.92 16.93
CA ALA A 48 -7.12 5.78 15.53
C ALA A 48 -5.93 5.90 14.56
N ARG A 49 -5.00 6.83 14.82
CA ARG A 49 -3.74 6.92 14.04
C ARG A 49 -2.92 5.64 14.15
N GLY A 50 -2.69 5.15 15.36
CA GLY A 50 -1.94 3.91 15.58
C GLY A 50 -2.58 2.73 14.85
N LYS A 51 -3.91 2.58 14.94
CA LYS A 51 -4.64 1.51 14.23
C LYS A 51 -4.55 1.64 12.72
N LEU A 52 -4.63 2.85 12.15
CA LEU A 52 -4.42 3.07 10.72
C LEU A 52 -3.01 2.65 10.31
N LEU A 53 -1.98 3.05 11.06
CA LEU A 53 -0.59 2.68 10.78
C LEU A 53 -0.38 1.17 10.77
N ASP A 54 -0.95 0.44 11.74
CA ASP A 54 -0.89 -1.03 11.79
C ASP A 54 -1.55 -1.67 10.56
N ILE A 55 -2.71 -1.18 10.15
CA ILE A 55 -3.41 -1.64 8.94
C ILE A 55 -2.54 -1.41 7.70
N LEU A 56 -1.93 -0.24 7.58
CA LEU A 56 -1.11 0.13 6.44
C LEU A 56 0.23 -0.62 6.40
N CYS A 57 0.84 -0.93 7.55
CA CYS A 57 2.01 -1.80 7.63
C CYS A 57 1.71 -3.20 7.07
N ASN A 58 0.57 -3.78 7.45
CA ASN A 58 0.14 -5.07 6.93
C ASN A 58 -0.11 -5.02 5.41
N TYR A 59 -0.80 -3.98 4.95
CA TYR A 59 -1.08 -3.77 3.52
C TYR A 59 0.21 -3.63 2.72
N GLN A 60 1.16 -2.81 3.17
CA GLN A 60 2.47 -2.63 2.54
C GLN A 60 3.24 -3.97 2.46
N GLY A 61 3.20 -4.76 3.53
CA GLY A 61 3.83 -6.09 3.56
C GLY A 61 3.33 -7.02 2.44
N ILE A 62 2.08 -6.86 2.00
CA ILE A 62 1.45 -7.62 0.92
C ILE A 62 1.76 -7.01 -0.45
N LYS A 63 1.55 -5.70 -0.59
CA LYS A 63 1.66 -4.98 -1.88
C LYS A 63 3.10 -4.64 -2.28
N LYS A 64 4.02 -4.50 -1.32
CA LYS A 64 5.44 -4.17 -1.54
C LYS A 64 5.69 -2.83 -2.22
N CYS A 65 4.77 -1.86 -2.07
CA CYS A 65 4.93 -0.49 -2.57
C CYS A 65 5.65 0.40 -1.55
N ASN A 66 6.15 1.56 -1.98
CA ASN A 66 6.61 2.61 -1.08
C ASN A 66 5.39 3.35 -0.52
N LEU A 67 5.04 3.12 0.74
CA LEU A 67 3.85 3.67 1.36
C LEU A 67 4.22 4.83 2.29
N ILE A 68 3.61 5.98 2.05
CA ILE A 68 3.80 7.22 2.82
C ILE A 68 2.44 7.66 3.35
N VAL A 69 2.31 7.75 4.65
CA VAL A 69 1.12 8.32 5.31
C VAL A 69 1.42 9.74 5.72
N VAL A 70 0.55 10.67 5.38
CA VAL A 70 0.71 12.09 5.70
C VAL A 70 -0.36 12.51 6.70
N PHE A 71 0.08 13.12 7.79
CA PHE A 71 -0.79 13.70 8.81
C PHE A 71 -0.51 15.19 8.94
N ASP A 72 -1.58 15.98 9.02
CA ASP A 72 -1.47 17.38 9.40
C ASP A 72 -0.92 17.53 10.80
N ALA A 73 0.13 18.34 10.96
CA ALA A 73 0.71 18.65 12.26
C ALA A 73 -0.14 19.63 13.08
N TYR A 74 -1.35 19.94 12.67
CA TYR A 74 -2.25 20.89 13.32
C TYR A 74 -2.38 20.72 14.85
N ARG A 75 -1.96 19.57 15.38
CA ARG A 75 -2.02 19.25 16.80
C ARG A 75 -0.66 19.11 17.50
N VAL A 76 0.45 19.35 16.78
CA VAL A 76 1.81 19.26 17.36
C VAL A 76 2.51 20.58 17.12
N LYS A 77 2.49 21.47 18.13
CA LYS A 77 3.10 22.80 18.01
C LYS A 77 4.62 22.71 17.89
N GLY A 78 5.17 23.44 16.91
CA GLY A 78 6.58 23.80 16.88
C GLY A 78 7.52 22.87 16.12
N HIS A 79 7.03 21.94 15.30
CA HIS A 79 7.89 21.04 14.54
C HIS A 79 8.02 21.46 13.05
N GLN A 80 9.21 21.18 12.49
CA GLN A 80 9.40 21.17 11.02
C GLN A 80 8.71 19.92 10.45
N THR A 81 8.45 19.89 9.14
CA THR A 81 7.97 18.68 8.48
C THR A 81 8.95 17.55 8.76
N GLU A 82 8.48 16.51 9.39
CA GLU A 82 9.28 15.39 9.84
C GLU A 82 8.78 14.10 9.19
N MET A 83 9.71 13.37 8.56
CA MET A 83 9.43 12.03 8.03
C MET A 83 10.05 11.01 8.98
N LEU A 84 9.23 10.13 9.49
CA LEU A 84 9.62 9.07 10.42
C LEU A 84 9.40 7.71 9.77
N ASP A 85 10.32 6.79 10.00
CA ASP A 85 10.12 5.39 9.64
C ASP A 85 9.27 4.71 10.69
N HIS A 86 8.18 4.10 10.27
CA HIS A 86 7.29 3.30 11.12
C HIS A 86 7.22 1.89 10.54
N HIS A 87 8.02 0.98 11.08
CA HIS A 87 8.22 -0.38 10.56
C HIS A 87 8.61 -0.38 9.07
N ASN A 88 7.69 -0.74 8.19
CA ASN A 88 7.87 -0.84 6.74
C ASN A 88 7.19 0.29 5.95
N ILE A 89 6.70 1.32 6.62
CA ILE A 89 6.07 2.49 5.99
C ILE A 89 6.72 3.79 6.49
N HIS A 90 6.53 4.87 5.73
CA HIS A 90 6.97 6.21 6.12
C HIS A 90 5.76 7.02 6.62
N VAL A 91 5.94 7.75 7.70
CA VAL A 91 4.93 8.65 8.27
C VAL A 91 5.46 10.06 8.23
N VAL A 92 4.71 10.94 7.58
CA VAL A 92 5.02 12.37 7.49
C VAL A 92 4.06 13.14 8.37
N TYR A 93 4.62 13.94 9.27
CA TYR A 93 3.88 14.99 9.96
C TYR A 93 4.26 16.32 9.34
N THR A 94 3.29 17.03 8.76
CA THR A 94 3.55 18.32 8.13
C THR A 94 3.84 19.40 9.18
N LYS A 95 4.51 20.47 8.80
CA LYS A 95 4.70 21.63 9.69
C LYS A 95 3.39 22.43 9.83
N GLU A 96 3.32 23.29 10.82
CA GLU A 96 2.11 24.07 11.21
C GLU A 96 1.46 24.87 10.05
N ALA A 97 2.23 25.26 9.03
CA ALA A 97 1.78 26.03 7.89
C ALA A 97 1.57 25.19 6.60
N GLU A 98 1.71 23.87 6.66
CA GLU A 98 1.59 22.97 5.52
C GLU A 98 0.52 21.91 5.82
N THR A 99 -0.45 21.80 4.93
CA THR A 99 -1.48 20.75 5.03
C THR A 99 -0.99 19.43 4.43
N ALA A 100 -1.65 18.32 4.79
CA ALA A 100 -1.38 17.02 4.18
C ALA A 100 -1.61 17.09 2.66
N ASP A 101 -2.70 17.72 2.23
CA ASP A 101 -3.02 17.92 0.81
C ASP A 101 -1.89 18.65 0.06
N ALA A 102 -1.36 19.74 0.63
CA ALA A 102 -0.28 20.51 0.02
C ALA A 102 1.01 19.67 -0.11
N TYR A 103 1.32 18.85 0.89
CA TYR A 103 2.46 17.93 0.84
C TYR A 103 2.27 16.86 -0.25
N ILE A 104 1.08 16.24 -0.30
CA ILE A 104 0.74 15.20 -1.29
C ILE A 104 0.77 15.77 -2.70
N GLU A 105 0.17 16.94 -2.92
CA GLU A 105 0.19 17.63 -4.20
C GLU A 105 1.61 17.93 -4.68
N LYS A 106 2.46 18.45 -3.79
CA LYS A 106 3.88 18.71 -4.08
C LYS A 106 4.61 17.43 -4.47
N PHE A 107 4.44 16.36 -3.69
CA PHE A 107 5.06 15.07 -3.98
C PHE A 107 4.63 14.53 -5.34
N ALA A 108 3.31 14.58 -5.62
CA ALA A 108 2.74 14.14 -6.90
C ALA A 108 3.29 14.94 -8.08
N HIS A 109 3.39 16.27 -7.94
CA HIS A 109 3.96 17.15 -8.96
C HIS A 109 5.43 16.82 -9.28
N GLU A 110 6.24 16.61 -8.26
CA GLU A 110 7.67 16.35 -8.40
C GLU A 110 7.98 14.94 -8.90
N ASN A 111 7.12 13.95 -8.57
CA ASN A 111 7.41 12.53 -8.74
C ASN A 111 6.48 11.79 -9.72
N GLY A 112 5.31 12.34 -10.06
CA GLY A 112 4.29 11.64 -10.85
C GLY A 112 4.75 11.22 -12.25
N ARG A 113 5.73 11.91 -12.85
CA ARG A 113 6.31 11.51 -14.13
C ARG A 113 7.37 10.42 -13.99
N LYS A 114 8.05 10.37 -12.85
CA LYS A 114 9.18 9.48 -12.59
C LYS A 114 8.73 8.14 -12.05
N TYR A 115 7.74 8.15 -11.16
CA TYR A 115 7.21 6.99 -10.46
C TYR A 115 5.75 6.73 -10.80
N HIS A 116 5.26 5.55 -10.44
CA HIS A 116 3.82 5.26 -10.37
C HIS A 116 3.31 5.76 -9.02
N VAL A 117 2.70 6.94 -9.01
CA VAL A 117 2.17 7.55 -7.79
C VAL A 117 0.67 7.34 -7.72
N THR A 118 0.21 6.72 -6.64
CA THR A 118 -1.20 6.57 -6.27
C THR A 118 -1.46 7.37 -5.00
N VAL A 119 -2.57 8.09 -4.96
CA VAL A 119 -2.99 8.89 -3.80
C VAL A 119 -4.33 8.37 -3.29
N ALA A 120 -4.39 8.00 -2.01
CA ALA A 120 -5.61 7.56 -1.33
C ALA A 120 -6.18 8.71 -0.50
N THR A 121 -7.32 9.26 -0.96
CA THR A 121 -8.05 10.36 -0.31
C THR A 121 -9.53 10.30 -0.63
N SER A 122 -10.38 10.89 0.20
CA SER A 122 -11.80 11.13 -0.09
C SER A 122 -12.10 12.59 -0.44
N ASP A 123 -11.11 13.49 -0.43
CA ASP A 123 -11.31 14.88 -0.80
C ASP A 123 -11.46 15.05 -2.32
N GLY A 124 -12.62 15.56 -2.75
CA GLY A 124 -12.92 15.71 -4.17
C GLY A 124 -12.08 16.77 -4.89
N LEU A 125 -11.62 17.80 -4.20
CA LEU A 125 -10.75 18.84 -4.79
C LEU A 125 -9.33 18.31 -4.98
N GLU A 126 -8.77 17.64 -3.98
CA GLU A 126 -7.49 16.98 -4.07
C GLU A 126 -7.49 15.95 -5.22
N GLN A 127 -8.57 15.20 -5.37
CA GLN A 127 -8.74 14.23 -6.45
C GLN A 127 -8.56 14.84 -7.84
N ILE A 128 -9.13 16.02 -8.08
CA ILE A 128 -9.04 16.71 -9.37
C ILE A 128 -7.60 17.14 -9.66
N ILE A 129 -6.89 17.69 -8.66
CA ILE A 129 -5.52 18.17 -8.79
C ILE A 129 -4.58 17.02 -9.09
N ILE A 130 -4.68 15.94 -8.33
CA ILE A 130 -3.85 14.73 -8.47
C ILE A 130 -4.02 14.07 -9.83
N THR A 131 -5.26 13.97 -10.31
CA THR A 131 -5.55 13.42 -11.65
C THR A 131 -4.92 14.26 -12.75
N GLY A 132 -4.94 15.59 -12.61
CA GLY A 132 -4.29 16.51 -13.54
C GLY A 132 -2.78 16.37 -13.64
N GLN A 133 -2.13 15.77 -12.64
CA GLN A 133 -0.69 15.52 -12.59
C GLN A 133 -0.28 14.13 -13.14
N GLY A 134 -1.24 13.34 -13.62
CA GLY A 134 -1.01 12.02 -14.18
C GLY A 134 -0.76 10.95 -13.12
N CYS A 135 -1.17 11.20 -11.89
CA CYS A 135 -1.14 10.24 -10.78
C CYS A 135 -2.44 9.45 -10.72
N HIS A 136 -2.38 8.26 -10.16
CA HIS A 136 -3.55 7.44 -9.89
C HIS A 136 -4.25 7.92 -8.62
N LEU A 137 -5.58 7.93 -8.69
CA LEU A 137 -6.41 8.23 -7.55
C LEU A 137 -7.06 6.97 -7.03
N LEU A 138 -7.09 6.84 -5.70
CA LEU A 138 -7.78 5.79 -4.99
C LEU A 138 -8.70 6.44 -3.96
N SER A 139 -10.01 6.35 -4.15
CA SER A 139 -10.94 6.88 -3.16
C SER A 139 -10.81 6.12 -1.83
N ALA A 140 -11.13 6.76 -0.71
CA ALA A 140 -11.05 6.13 0.59
C ALA A 140 -11.84 4.81 0.66
N ARG A 141 -12.99 4.74 -0.01
CA ARG A 141 -13.83 3.53 -0.08
C ARG A 141 -13.20 2.41 -0.92
N GLU A 142 -12.58 2.75 -2.04
CA GLU A 142 -11.86 1.77 -2.87
C GLU A 142 -10.64 1.26 -2.13
N PHE A 143 -9.93 2.14 -1.45
CA PHE A 143 -8.78 1.79 -0.65
C PHE A 143 -9.14 0.85 0.52
N GLU A 144 -10.25 1.09 1.20
CA GLU A 144 -10.76 0.18 2.25
C GLU A 144 -10.98 -1.23 1.69
N ARG A 145 -11.64 -1.34 0.54
CA ARG A 145 -11.87 -2.63 -0.14
C ARG A 145 -10.58 -3.32 -0.55
N GLU A 146 -9.60 -2.57 -1.05
CA GLU A 146 -8.29 -3.15 -1.40
C GLU A 146 -7.55 -3.68 -0.18
N VAL A 147 -7.59 -2.96 0.93
CA VAL A 147 -6.99 -3.38 2.21
C VAL A 147 -7.68 -4.64 2.73
N GLU A 148 -9.00 -4.69 2.70
CA GLU A 148 -9.77 -5.87 3.11
C GLU A 148 -9.45 -7.09 2.24
N ALA A 149 -9.43 -6.92 0.92
CA ALA A 149 -9.10 -7.99 -0.01
C ALA A 149 -7.66 -8.51 0.18
N ALA A 150 -6.70 -7.62 0.40
CA ALA A 150 -5.33 -8.00 0.69
C ALA A 150 -5.22 -8.81 2.00
N ASN A 151 -5.91 -8.39 3.05
CA ASN A 151 -5.94 -9.10 4.33
C ASN A 151 -6.61 -10.48 4.20
N GLN A 152 -7.66 -10.60 3.41
CA GLN A 152 -8.32 -11.88 3.16
C GLN A 152 -7.39 -12.86 2.43
N THR A 153 -6.74 -12.41 1.37
CA THR A 153 -5.75 -13.21 0.63
C THR A 153 -4.63 -13.72 1.53
N LEU A 154 -4.15 -12.88 2.46
CA LEU A 154 -3.13 -13.27 3.42
C LEU A 154 -3.63 -14.37 4.36
N ARG A 155 -4.85 -14.24 4.90
CA ARG A 155 -5.47 -15.26 5.78
C ARG A 155 -5.59 -16.59 5.05
N GLU A 156 -6.14 -16.59 3.85
CA GLU A 156 -6.29 -17.80 3.03
C GLU A 156 -4.95 -18.48 2.75
N THR A 157 -3.90 -17.67 2.49
CA THR A 157 -2.54 -18.19 2.28
C THR A 157 -1.98 -18.84 3.53
N ILE A 158 -2.15 -18.21 4.70
CA ILE A 158 -1.69 -18.74 5.99
C ILE A 158 -2.43 -20.01 6.35
N ASP A 159 -3.74 -20.05 6.17
CA ASP A 159 -4.56 -21.23 6.46
C ASP A 159 -4.20 -22.40 5.55
N GLY A 160 -4.01 -22.15 4.26
CA GLY A 160 -3.53 -23.17 3.32
C GLY A 160 -2.12 -23.70 3.63
N MET A 161 -1.23 -22.86 4.18
CA MET A 161 0.08 -23.31 4.66
C MET A 161 -0.02 -24.16 5.93
N ARG A 162 -0.91 -23.81 6.86
CA ARG A 162 -1.16 -24.57 8.08
C ARG A 162 -1.72 -25.95 7.79
N GLU A 163 -2.69 -26.06 6.88
CA GLU A 163 -3.25 -27.34 6.45
C GLU A 163 -2.21 -28.25 5.80
N LYS A 164 -1.36 -27.71 4.91
CA LYS A 164 -0.26 -28.46 4.30
C LYS A 164 0.75 -28.96 5.33
N SER A 165 1.12 -28.11 6.28
CA SER A 165 2.05 -28.48 7.36
C SER A 165 1.44 -29.58 8.27
N SER A 166 0.17 -29.46 8.63
CA SER A 166 -0.53 -30.46 9.42
C SER A 166 -0.62 -31.82 8.71
N ASN A 167 -0.96 -31.80 7.42
CA ASN A 167 -1.03 -33.03 6.61
C ASN A 167 0.35 -33.70 6.42
N HIS A 168 1.42 -32.94 6.35
CA HIS A 168 2.79 -33.47 6.25
C HIS A 168 3.18 -34.18 7.56
N ILE A 169 2.92 -33.56 8.71
CA ILE A 169 3.20 -34.14 10.03
C ILE A 169 2.41 -35.43 10.25
N LEU A 170 1.11 -35.46 9.88
CA LEU A 170 0.29 -36.65 9.97
C LEU A 170 0.77 -37.75 9.01
N GLY A 171 1.17 -37.39 7.79
CA GLY A 171 1.70 -38.33 6.81
C GLY A 171 2.99 -39.01 7.27
N ASP A 172 3.90 -38.25 7.88
CA ASP A 172 5.15 -38.79 8.41
C ASP A 172 4.92 -39.65 9.65
N ALA A 173 4.01 -39.28 10.53
CA ALA A 173 3.63 -40.11 11.68
C ALA A 173 2.97 -41.44 11.27
N LEU A 174 2.12 -41.43 10.23
CA LEU A 174 1.52 -42.66 9.69
C LEU A 174 2.54 -43.57 9.02
N LYS A 175 3.52 -43.02 8.32
CA LYS A 175 4.62 -43.82 7.74
C LYS A 175 5.46 -44.49 8.83
N GLN A 176 5.83 -43.81 9.89
CA GLN A 176 6.56 -44.40 11.01
C GLN A 176 5.80 -45.54 11.66
N LEU A 177 4.49 -45.43 11.86
CA LEU A 177 3.64 -46.47 12.42
C LEU A 177 3.48 -47.69 11.50
N THR A 178 3.54 -47.50 10.16
CA THR A 178 3.50 -48.62 9.21
C THR A 178 4.83 -49.33 9.10
N ASP A 179 5.95 -48.65 9.18
CA ASP A 179 7.29 -49.23 9.11
C ASP A 179 7.60 -50.03 10.36
N GLU A 180 7.13 -49.63 11.56
CA GLU A 180 7.26 -50.43 12.79
C GLU A 180 6.43 -51.74 12.79
N LYS A 181 5.30 -51.79 12.07
CA LYS A 181 4.46 -52.98 11.95
C LYS A 181 5.00 -54.04 10.96
N ILE A 182 5.93 -53.69 10.09
CA ILE A 182 6.53 -54.59 9.09
C ILE A 182 7.77 -55.28 9.65
N GLN A 183 8.30 -54.86 10.81
CA GLN A 183 9.49 -55.46 11.45
C GLN A 183 9.17 -56.45 12.56
N LEU A 184 7.91 -56.85 12.75
CA LEU A 184 7.45 -57.93 13.63
C LEU A 184 6.90 -59.11 12.81
#